data_c1cccf0bc7d0134b55a3c24b0bdbfd8f
#
_entry.id   c1cccf0bc7d0134b55a3c24b0bdbfd8f
#
_cell.length_a   1.000
_cell.length_b   1.000
_cell.length_c   1.000
_cell.angle_alpha   90.00
_cell.angle_beta   90.00
_cell.angle_gamma   90.00
#
_symmetry.space_group_name_H-M   'P 1'
#
loop_
_entity.id
_entity.type
_entity.pdbx_description
1 polymer ?
#
loop_
_entity_poly.entity_id
_entity_poly.type
_entity_poly.pdbx_seq_one_letter_code
_entity_poly.pdbx_strand_id
1 'polypeptide(L)'
;FGGQLQRPRQLGRDRLLGQAEGDGANESGDGRASARSNFSAERIGVASMSLGVIEECLRLCVDYAKSRTLWGQEIGQFQLIQLKLANMEVARMNVRNMLFRIIEAQQSGVQISLAEASAIKYYCSQAATDVAMEAVQLFGGNGYMTEYRVEQLARDAKSLMIYAGSNEVQITHVARGLLSG
;
A
#
# COMPACT_ATOMS: atom_id res chain seq x y z
N PHE A 1 -0.51 27.85 43.55
CA PHE A 1 -1.21 27.98 42.27
C PHE A 1 -1.61 26.58 41.80
N GLY A 2 -2.85 26.13 42.16
CA GLY A 2 -3.40 24.85 41.77
C GLY A 2 -4.27 25.05 40.54
N GLY A 3 -3.82 24.57 39.37
CA GLY A 3 -4.61 24.43 38.18
C GLY A 3 -5.01 22.99 37.99
N GLN A 4 -6.29 22.64 38.27
CA GLN A 4 -6.84 21.34 37.95
C GLN A 4 -6.95 21.19 36.43
N LEU A 5 -6.17 20.26 35.86
CA LEU A 5 -6.33 19.78 34.49
C LEU A 5 -7.62 18.97 34.40
N GLN A 6 -8.65 19.56 33.80
CA GLN A 6 -9.88 18.86 33.43
C GLN A 6 -9.56 17.80 32.38
N ARG A 7 -9.87 16.53 32.71
CA ARG A 7 -9.83 15.41 31.74
C ARG A 7 -10.85 15.66 30.63
N PRO A 8 -10.51 15.43 29.35
CA PRO A 8 -11.50 15.51 28.30
C PRO A 8 -12.57 14.44 28.49
N ARG A 9 -13.82 14.85 28.38
CA ARG A 9 -15.02 13.99 28.44
C ARG A 9 -14.89 12.87 27.40
N GLN A 10 -15.04 11.63 27.85
CA GLN A 10 -15.26 10.48 26.98
C GLN A 10 -16.56 10.72 26.18
N LEU A 11 -16.41 11.15 24.94
CA LEU A 11 -17.50 11.11 23.97
C LEU A 11 -17.71 9.64 23.57
N GLY A 12 -18.95 9.18 23.80
CA GLY A 12 -19.35 7.79 23.78
C GLY A 12 -18.92 7.02 22.52
N ARG A 13 -18.26 5.92 22.77
CA ARG A 13 -17.87 4.87 21.81
C ARG A 13 -19.06 4.11 21.20
N ASP A 14 -20.30 4.40 21.65
CA ASP A 14 -21.48 3.56 21.37
C ASP A 14 -22.29 3.97 20.13
N ARG A 15 -21.83 4.95 19.34
CA ARG A 15 -22.57 5.40 18.15
C ARG A 15 -21.98 4.99 16.80
N LEU A 16 -20.90 4.20 16.76
CA LEU A 16 -20.32 3.74 15.50
C LEU A 16 -20.66 2.29 15.13
N LEU A 17 -21.47 1.61 15.93
CA LEU A 17 -22.08 0.33 15.58
C LEU A 17 -23.58 0.57 15.31
N GLY A 18 -23.88 1.35 14.27
CA GLY A 18 -25.24 1.50 13.76
C GLY A 18 -25.76 0.15 13.31
N GLN A 19 -26.67 -0.43 14.08
CA GLN A 19 -27.55 -1.50 13.65
C GLN A 19 -28.35 -0.99 12.45
N ALA A 20 -28.06 -1.50 11.27
CA ALA A 20 -28.98 -1.49 10.16
C ALA A 20 -29.75 -2.82 10.20
N GLU A 21 -30.71 -2.92 11.13
CA GLU A 21 -31.82 -3.84 10.99
C GLU A 21 -32.88 -3.11 10.17
N GLY A 22 -33.03 -3.50 8.94
CA GLY A 22 -34.09 -3.08 8.02
C GLY A 22 -34.60 -4.30 7.28
N ASP A 23 -35.79 -4.75 7.64
CA ASP A 23 -36.58 -5.78 6.96
C ASP A 23 -36.69 -5.51 5.47
N GLY A 24 -36.28 -6.50 4.65
CA GLY A 24 -36.41 -6.55 3.20
C GLY A 24 -36.02 -7.92 2.69
N ALA A 25 -36.87 -8.90 2.94
CA ALA A 25 -36.74 -10.21 2.29
C ALA A 25 -36.95 -10.05 0.78
N ASN A 26 -35.95 -10.51 -0.02
CA ASN A 26 -35.97 -10.94 -1.42
C ASN A 26 -35.04 -10.25 -2.43
N GLU A 27 -34.03 -9.47 -2.02
CA GLU A 27 -32.96 -9.01 -2.97
C GLU A 27 -31.54 -9.18 -2.41
N SER A 28 -31.33 -9.97 -1.39
CA SER A 28 -30.08 -9.97 -0.60
C SER A 28 -28.91 -10.73 -1.23
N GLY A 29 -29.09 -11.47 -2.31
CA GLY A 29 -28.02 -12.24 -2.97
C GLY A 29 -27.14 -11.39 -3.87
N ASP A 30 -27.73 -10.52 -4.65
CA ASP A 30 -27.06 -9.74 -5.70
C ASP A 30 -26.26 -8.55 -5.13
N GLY A 31 -26.80 -7.88 -4.13
CA GLY A 31 -26.13 -6.75 -3.49
C GLY A 31 -24.85 -7.14 -2.72
N ARG A 32 -24.83 -8.29 -2.04
CA ARG A 32 -23.64 -8.78 -1.33
C ARG A 32 -22.56 -9.28 -2.29
N ALA A 33 -22.92 -9.92 -3.39
CA ALA A 33 -21.99 -10.34 -4.43
C ALA A 33 -21.37 -9.14 -5.14
N SER A 34 -22.18 -8.14 -5.49
CA SER A 34 -21.73 -6.89 -6.08
C SER A 34 -20.81 -6.10 -5.14
N ALA A 35 -21.14 -6.00 -3.86
CA ALA A 35 -20.29 -5.34 -2.86
C ALA A 35 -18.94 -6.06 -2.71
N ARG A 36 -18.91 -7.41 -2.66
CA ARG A 36 -17.65 -8.16 -2.60
C ARG A 36 -16.79 -7.99 -3.84
N SER A 37 -17.39 -7.94 -5.02
CA SER A 37 -16.70 -7.66 -6.29
C SER A 37 -16.07 -6.28 -6.29
N ASN A 38 -16.80 -5.25 -5.86
CA ASN A 38 -16.29 -3.88 -5.75
C ASN A 38 -15.12 -3.77 -4.78
N PHE A 39 -15.22 -4.41 -3.60
CA PHE A 39 -14.12 -4.41 -2.62
C PHE A 39 -12.86 -5.12 -3.14
N SER A 40 -12.99 -6.15 -3.94
CA SER A 40 -11.84 -6.82 -4.56
C SER A 40 -11.21 -5.94 -5.62
N ALA A 41 -12.01 -5.28 -6.46
CA ALA A 41 -11.53 -4.34 -7.48
C ALA A 41 -10.77 -3.15 -6.89
N GLU A 42 -11.28 -2.56 -5.80
CA GLU A 42 -10.59 -1.47 -5.09
C GLU A 42 -9.20 -1.89 -4.59
N ARG A 43 -9.06 -3.09 -4.00
CA ARG A 43 -7.78 -3.61 -3.50
C ARG A 43 -6.78 -3.84 -4.62
N ILE A 44 -7.22 -4.36 -5.75
CA ILE A 44 -6.39 -4.53 -6.94
C ILE A 44 -5.98 -3.16 -7.51
N GLY A 45 -6.87 -2.19 -7.49
CA GLY A 45 -6.57 -0.80 -7.85
C GLY A 45 -5.45 -0.20 -7.00
N VAL A 46 -5.50 -0.41 -5.66
CA VAL A 46 -4.42 0.03 -4.76
C VAL A 46 -3.10 -0.68 -5.07
N ALA A 47 -3.13 -1.97 -5.38
CA ALA A 47 -1.93 -2.71 -5.76
C ALA A 47 -1.33 -2.19 -7.08
N SER A 48 -2.17 -1.80 -8.04
CA SER A 48 -1.72 -1.18 -9.30
C SER A 48 -1.08 0.19 -9.08
N MET A 49 -1.67 1.04 -8.22
CA MET A 49 -1.06 2.31 -7.82
C MET A 49 0.26 2.11 -7.09
N SER A 50 0.36 1.08 -6.25
CA SER A 50 1.60 0.71 -5.56
C SER A 50 2.72 0.38 -6.54
N LEU A 51 2.43 -0.36 -7.62
CA LEU A 51 3.40 -0.63 -8.68
C LEU A 51 3.88 0.65 -9.34
N GLY A 52 2.98 1.57 -9.66
CA GLY A 52 3.33 2.86 -10.25
C GLY A 52 4.27 3.70 -9.37
N VAL A 53 4.02 3.72 -8.04
CA VAL A 53 4.92 4.38 -7.08
C VAL A 53 6.29 3.73 -7.07
N ILE A 54 6.37 2.39 -7.03
CA ILE A 54 7.63 1.65 -7.02
C ILE A 54 8.43 1.91 -8.30
N GLU A 55 7.79 1.84 -9.46
CA GLU A 55 8.44 2.05 -10.76
C GLU A 55 9.00 3.46 -10.89
N GLU A 56 8.23 4.48 -10.46
CA GLU A 56 8.71 5.85 -10.51
C GLU A 56 9.84 6.12 -9.50
N CYS A 57 9.75 5.59 -8.28
CA CYS A 57 10.84 5.68 -7.30
C CYS A 57 12.11 5.03 -7.83
N LEU A 58 12.03 3.83 -8.40
CA LEU A 58 13.17 3.12 -8.96
C LEU A 58 13.80 3.90 -10.12
N ARG A 59 12.99 4.41 -11.05
CA ARG A 59 13.46 5.23 -12.16
C ARG A 59 14.24 6.45 -11.66
N LEU A 60 13.65 7.23 -10.74
CA LEU A 60 14.28 8.42 -10.18
C LEU A 60 15.59 8.08 -9.44
N CYS A 61 15.60 6.98 -8.67
CA CYS A 61 16.77 6.54 -7.94
C CYS A 61 17.91 6.10 -8.86
N VAL A 62 17.60 5.40 -9.95
CA VAL A 62 18.61 4.99 -10.95
C VAL A 62 19.22 6.21 -11.63
N ASP A 63 18.38 7.17 -12.06
CA ASP A 63 18.85 8.39 -12.71
C ASP A 63 19.72 9.23 -11.75
N TYR A 64 19.29 9.37 -10.49
CA TYR A 64 20.04 10.08 -9.46
C TYR A 64 21.36 9.38 -9.14
N ALA A 65 21.37 8.06 -9.01
CA ALA A 65 22.57 7.28 -8.72
C ALA A 65 23.64 7.37 -9.81
N LYS A 66 23.25 7.58 -11.07
CA LYS A 66 24.15 7.77 -12.20
C LYS A 66 24.65 9.22 -12.37
N SER A 67 23.92 10.19 -11.82
CA SER A 67 24.26 11.61 -12.00
C SER A 67 24.91 12.24 -10.78
N ARG A 68 24.55 11.78 -9.57
CA ARG A 68 25.07 12.32 -8.32
C ARG A 68 26.47 11.79 -8.04
N THR A 69 27.43 12.69 -7.86
CA THR A 69 28.80 12.32 -7.48
C THR A 69 29.05 12.59 -5.99
N LEU A 70 29.80 11.69 -5.35
CA LEU A 70 30.30 11.81 -4.00
C LEU A 70 31.69 11.19 -3.93
N TRP A 71 32.64 11.88 -3.29
CA TRP A 71 34.04 11.47 -3.20
C TRP A 71 34.67 11.11 -4.55
N GLY A 72 34.32 11.87 -5.60
CA GLY A 72 34.93 11.74 -6.91
C GLY A 72 34.37 10.66 -7.81
N GLN A 73 33.29 9.97 -7.40
CA GLN A 73 32.60 8.94 -8.22
C GLN A 73 31.09 9.04 -8.12
N GLU A 74 30.37 8.45 -9.07
CA GLU A 74 28.93 8.33 -9.06
C GLU A 74 28.47 7.51 -7.84
N ILE A 75 27.39 7.91 -7.18
CA ILE A 75 26.93 7.19 -5.98
C ILE A 75 26.45 5.78 -6.30
N GLY A 76 26.03 5.50 -7.53
CA GLY A 76 25.68 4.14 -7.98
C GLY A 76 26.81 3.11 -7.93
N GLN A 77 28.07 3.55 -7.75
CA GLN A 77 29.22 2.67 -7.60
C GLN A 77 29.40 2.18 -6.15
N PHE A 78 28.69 2.78 -5.17
CA PHE A 78 28.76 2.33 -3.80
C PHE A 78 27.83 1.13 -3.54
N GLN A 79 28.34 0.09 -2.89
CA GLN A 79 27.61 -1.15 -2.63
C GLN A 79 26.30 -0.93 -1.85
N LEU A 80 26.26 0.00 -0.89
CA LEU A 80 25.05 0.30 -0.13
C LEU A 80 23.95 0.95 -1.00
N ILE A 81 24.32 1.70 -2.03
CA ILE A 81 23.37 2.23 -3.02
C ILE A 81 22.88 1.12 -3.94
N GLN A 82 23.80 0.26 -4.40
CA GLN A 82 23.44 -0.91 -5.22
C GLN A 82 22.48 -1.85 -4.50
N LEU A 83 22.68 -2.08 -3.19
CA LEU A 83 21.77 -2.86 -2.35
C LEU A 83 20.36 -2.26 -2.33
N LYS A 84 20.23 -0.94 -2.17
CA LYS A 84 18.94 -0.25 -2.20
C LYS A 84 18.24 -0.41 -3.54
N LEU A 85 18.95 -0.18 -4.64
CA LEU A 85 18.41 -0.33 -6.00
C LEU A 85 17.98 -1.79 -6.29
N ALA A 86 18.78 -2.76 -5.87
CA ALA A 86 18.45 -4.17 -6.02
C ALA A 86 17.18 -4.55 -5.24
N ASN A 87 17.03 -4.09 -4.01
CA ASN A 87 15.84 -4.33 -3.19
C ASN A 87 14.58 -3.68 -3.81
N MET A 88 14.70 -2.47 -4.34
CA MET A 88 13.60 -1.80 -5.06
C MET A 88 13.18 -2.59 -6.31
N GLU A 89 14.14 -3.11 -7.08
CA GLU A 89 13.84 -3.93 -8.26
C GLU A 89 13.17 -5.25 -7.87
N VAL A 90 13.63 -5.93 -6.83
CA VAL A 90 13.00 -7.15 -6.32
C VAL A 90 11.55 -6.86 -5.86
N ALA A 91 11.31 -5.75 -5.17
CA ALA A 91 9.96 -5.33 -4.78
C ALA A 91 9.07 -5.08 -6.02
N ARG A 92 9.59 -4.40 -7.04
CA ARG A 92 8.91 -4.16 -8.32
C ARG A 92 8.51 -5.48 -9.00
N MET A 93 9.44 -6.41 -9.11
CA MET A 93 9.19 -7.73 -9.72
C MET A 93 8.09 -8.49 -8.97
N ASN A 94 8.14 -8.53 -7.64
CA ASN A 94 7.17 -9.23 -6.82
C ASN A 94 5.76 -8.63 -6.97
N VAL A 95 5.63 -7.30 -6.85
CA VAL A 95 4.35 -6.60 -6.99
C VAL A 95 3.78 -6.79 -8.39
N ARG A 96 4.60 -6.68 -9.42
CA ARG A 96 4.21 -6.90 -10.81
C ARG A 96 3.69 -8.32 -11.02
N ASN A 97 4.41 -9.33 -10.54
CA ASN A 97 4.00 -10.73 -10.68
C ASN A 97 2.66 -11.01 -9.96
N MET A 98 2.46 -10.45 -8.76
CA MET A 98 1.19 -10.58 -8.05
C MET A 98 0.02 -9.96 -8.83
N LEU A 99 0.21 -8.77 -9.42
CA LEU A 99 -0.81 -8.11 -10.22
C LEU A 99 -1.14 -8.89 -11.49
N PHE A 100 -0.13 -9.33 -12.25
CA PHE A 100 -0.36 -10.09 -13.48
C PHE A 100 -1.06 -11.41 -13.19
N ARG A 101 -0.67 -12.14 -12.14
CA ARG A 101 -1.37 -13.36 -11.73
C ARG A 101 -2.86 -13.12 -11.48
N ILE A 102 -3.22 -12.02 -10.83
CA ILE A 102 -4.64 -11.70 -10.59
C ILE A 102 -5.37 -11.36 -11.87
N ILE A 103 -4.78 -10.56 -12.74
CA ILE A 103 -5.37 -10.16 -14.01
C ILE A 103 -5.63 -11.42 -14.87
N GLU A 104 -4.66 -12.31 -14.96
CA GLU A 104 -4.79 -13.58 -15.68
C GLU A 104 -5.89 -14.48 -15.07
N ALA A 105 -5.95 -14.59 -13.74
CA ALA A 105 -6.99 -15.35 -13.06
C ALA A 105 -8.38 -14.78 -13.36
N GLN A 106 -8.56 -13.47 -13.31
CA GLN A 106 -9.83 -12.81 -13.64
C GLN A 106 -10.24 -13.02 -15.11
N GLN A 107 -9.27 -12.89 -16.03
CA GLN A 107 -9.52 -13.14 -17.45
C GLN A 107 -9.93 -14.61 -17.72
N SER A 108 -9.43 -15.54 -16.93
CA SER A 108 -9.78 -16.95 -16.99
C SER A 108 -11.07 -17.29 -16.24
N GLY A 109 -11.81 -16.31 -15.73
CA GLY A 109 -13.05 -16.50 -14.98
C GLY A 109 -12.87 -17.02 -13.55
N VAL A 110 -11.63 -17.08 -13.05
CA VAL A 110 -11.34 -17.48 -11.67
C VAL A 110 -11.67 -16.33 -10.72
N GLN A 111 -12.53 -16.60 -9.75
CA GLN A 111 -12.86 -15.60 -8.73
C GLN A 111 -11.74 -15.49 -7.69
N ILE A 112 -11.28 -14.26 -7.46
CA ILE A 112 -10.30 -13.96 -6.44
C ILE A 112 -11.01 -13.85 -5.09
N SER A 113 -10.53 -14.61 -4.11
CA SER A 113 -11.08 -14.57 -2.76
C SER A 113 -10.79 -13.23 -2.08
N LEU A 114 -11.62 -12.88 -1.09
CA LEU A 114 -11.39 -11.70 -0.25
C LEU A 114 -10.02 -11.75 0.45
N ALA A 115 -9.59 -12.92 0.89
CA ALA A 115 -8.29 -13.13 1.54
C ALA A 115 -7.13 -12.87 0.58
N GLU A 116 -7.20 -13.38 -0.66
CA GLU A 116 -6.17 -13.13 -1.69
C GLU A 116 -6.08 -11.66 -2.07
N ALA A 117 -7.21 -11.01 -2.37
CA ALA A 117 -7.24 -9.57 -2.68
C ALA A 117 -6.68 -8.73 -1.52
N SER A 118 -6.96 -9.13 -0.28
CA SER A 118 -6.45 -8.47 0.92
C SER A 118 -4.95 -8.68 1.09
N ALA A 119 -4.44 -9.89 0.86
CA ALA A 119 -3.01 -10.20 0.93
C ALA A 119 -2.20 -9.36 -0.06
N ILE A 120 -2.72 -9.23 -1.29
CA ILE A 120 -2.06 -8.45 -2.33
C ILE A 120 -2.07 -6.96 -2.01
N LYS A 121 -3.22 -6.40 -1.61
CA LYS A 121 -3.30 -4.99 -1.19
C LYS A 121 -2.32 -4.71 -0.06
N TYR A 122 -2.29 -5.56 0.96
CA TYR A 122 -1.38 -5.44 2.10
C TYR A 122 0.08 -5.42 1.66
N TYR A 123 0.52 -6.47 0.93
CA TYR A 123 1.91 -6.58 0.50
C TYR A 123 2.32 -5.43 -0.43
N CYS A 124 1.50 -5.12 -1.45
CA CYS A 124 1.85 -4.11 -2.44
C CYS A 124 1.96 -2.71 -1.83
N SER A 125 1.03 -2.32 -0.95
CA SER A 125 1.08 -1.00 -0.30
C SER A 125 2.23 -0.89 0.69
N GLN A 126 2.59 -1.96 1.39
CA GLN A 126 3.77 -2.00 2.26
C GLN A 126 5.05 -1.85 1.43
N ALA A 127 5.20 -2.67 0.38
CA ALA A 127 6.36 -2.62 -0.50
C ALA A 127 6.54 -1.24 -1.17
N ALA A 128 5.45 -0.59 -1.59
CA ALA A 128 5.50 0.76 -2.15
C ALA A 128 5.99 1.78 -1.11
N THR A 129 5.52 1.67 0.13
CA THR A 129 5.96 2.57 1.21
C THR A 129 7.43 2.36 1.53
N ASP A 130 7.88 1.12 1.64
CA ASP A 130 9.28 0.78 1.94
C ASP A 130 10.21 1.29 0.83
N VAL A 131 9.85 1.06 -0.45
CA VAL A 131 10.61 1.56 -1.61
C VAL A 131 10.64 3.09 -1.63
N ALA A 132 9.53 3.75 -1.38
CA ALA A 132 9.46 5.21 -1.41
C ALA A 132 10.30 5.85 -0.27
N MET A 133 10.29 5.26 0.92
CA MET A 133 11.14 5.69 2.04
C MET A 133 12.62 5.46 1.75
N GLU A 134 12.98 4.33 1.14
CA GLU A 134 14.35 4.08 0.71
C GLU A 134 14.79 5.02 -0.42
N ALA A 135 13.87 5.44 -1.30
CA ALA A 135 14.14 6.45 -2.32
C ALA A 135 14.50 7.81 -1.69
N VAL A 136 13.73 8.26 -0.70
CA VAL A 136 14.06 9.47 0.08
C VAL A 136 15.44 9.33 0.72
N GLN A 137 15.73 8.17 1.32
CA GLN A 137 17.03 7.92 1.96
C GLN A 137 18.19 7.93 0.95
N LEU A 138 18.00 7.39 -0.25
CA LEU A 138 19.01 7.36 -1.31
C LEU A 138 19.34 8.78 -1.81
N PHE A 139 18.34 9.66 -1.90
CA PHE A 139 18.52 11.06 -2.25
C PHE A 139 19.17 11.89 -1.14
N GLY A 140 19.18 11.37 0.11
CA GLY A 140 19.69 12.09 1.28
C GLY A 140 18.89 13.37 1.56
N GLY A 141 19.54 14.46 1.90
CA GLY A 141 18.89 15.74 2.17
C GLY A 141 18.01 16.25 1.02
N ASN A 142 18.40 15.98 -0.21
CA ASN A 142 17.60 16.33 -1.40
C ASN A 142 16.25 15.57 -1.42
N GLY A 143 16.22 14.34 -0.93
CA GLY A 143 14.98 13.55 -0.88
C GLY A 143 13.92 14.07 0.09
N TYR A 144 14.31 14.95 1.00
CA TYR A 144 13.41 15.61 1.95
C TYR A 144 12.83 16.94 1.42
N MET A 145 13.37 17.45 0.30
CA MET A 145 13.00 18.73 -0.28
C MET A 145 11.91 18.57 -1.32
N THR A 146 10.95 19.51 -1.37
CA THR A 146 9.79 19.49 -2.28
C THR A 146 10.15 19.61 -3.76
N GLU A 147 11.37 20.06 -4.07
CA GLU A 147 11.91 20.10 -5.43
C GLU A 147 12.18 18.72 -6.01
N TYR A 148 12.27 17.69 -5.16
CA TYR A 148 12.51 16.31 -5.55
C TYR A 148 11.26 15.46 -5.31
N ARG A 149 10.70 14.90 -6.37
CA ARG A 149 9.42 14.17 -6.35
C ARG A 149 9.38 12.97 -5.38
N VAL A 150 10.53 12.45 -4.94
CA VAL A 150 10.56 11.30 -4.03
C VAL A 150 9.91 11.59 -2.67
N GLU A 151 9.95 12.83 -2.17
CA GLU A 151 9.26 13.22 -0.93
C GLU A 151 7.73 13.10 -1.07
N GLN A 152 7.19 13.54 -2.22
CA GLN A 152 5.77 13.39 -2.52
C GLN A 152 5.38 11.93 -2.63
N LEU A 153 6.16 11.12 -3.36
CA LEU A 153 5.91 9.69 -3.52
C LEU A 153 5.90 8.95 -2.17
N ALA A 154 6.75 9.35 -1.22
CA ALA A 154 6.75 8.78 0.13
C ALA A 154 5.46 9.10 0.91
N ARG A 155 4.94 10.35 0.82
CA ARG A 155 3.65 10.72 1.41
C ARG A 155 2.48 10.00 0.73
N ASP A 156 2.49 9.91 -0.59
CA ASP A 156 1.44 9.25 -1.37
C ASP A 156 1.43 7.74 -1.11
N ALA A 157 2.61 7.10 -1.06
CA ALA A 157 2.73 5.69 -0.72
C ALA A 157 2.11 5.35 0.63
N LYS A 158 2.31 6.21 1.64
CA LYS A 158 1.71 6.00 2.97
C LYS A 158 0.18 5.96 2.92
N SER A 159 -0.46 6.75 2.07
CA SER A 159 -1.92 6.76 1.92
C SER A 159 -2.47 5.42 1.42
N LEU A 160 -1.70 4.68 0.58
CA LEU A 160 -2.06 3.35 0.07
C LEU A 160 -2.24 2.31 1.18
N MET A 161 -1.58 2.49 2.33
CA MET A 161 -1.73 1.61 3.48
C MET A 161 -3.01 1.88 4.28
N ILE A 162 -3.67 3.02 4.07
CA ILE A 162 -4.76 3.53 4.91
C ILE A 162 -6.11 3.32 4.23
N TYR A 163 -6.28 3.81 3.00
CA TYR A 163 -7.58 3.72 2.33
C TYR A 163 -7.85 2.34 1.69
N ALA A 164 -9.05 2.11 1.20
CA ALA A 164 -9.57 0.81 0.73
C ALA A 164 -9.46 -0.29 1.81
N GLY A 165 -9.62 0.11 3.07
CA GLY A 165 -9.37 -0.72 4.26
C GLY A 165 -7.91 -0.73 4.65
N SER A 166 -7.61 -0.30 5.88
CA SER A 166 -6.22 -0.20 6.36
C SER A 166 -5.51 -1.56 6.34
N ASN A 167 -4.18 -1.54 6.33
CA ASN A 167 -3.39 -2.76 6.29
C ASN A 167 -3.69 -3.70 7.46
N GLU A 168 -4.04 -3.17 8.63
CA GLU A 168 -4.46 -3.95 9.81
C GLU A 168 -5.77 -4.72 9.53
N VAL A 169 -6.72 -4.11 8.83
CA VAL A 169 -7.96 -4.78 8.40
C VAL A 169 -7.67 -5.85 7.37
N GLN A 170 -6.77 -5.59 6.41
CA GLN A 170 -6.39 -6.60 5.40
C GLN A 170 -5.79 -7.85 6.05
N ILE A 171 -4.90 -7.69 7.04
CA ILE A 171 -4.31 -8.81 7.78
C ILE A 171 -5.39 -9.69 8.41
N THR A 172 -6.44 -9.10 8.99
CA THR A 172 -7.53 -9.89 9.58
C THR A 172 -8.32 -10.69 8.55
N HIS A 173 -8.51 -10.16 7.33
CA HIS A 173 -9.16 -10.89 6.25
C HIS A 173 -8.31 -12.07 5.77
N VAL A 174 -6.99 -11.89 5.65
CA VAL A 174 -6.05 -12.97 5.29
C VAL A 174 -6.10 -14.07 6.34
N ALA A 175 -5.96 -13.72 7.62
CA ALA A 175 -5.96 -14.68 8.72
C ALA A 175 -7.29 -15.48 8.79
N ARG A 176 -8.42 -14.81 8.64
CA ARG A 176 -9.74 -15.47 8.61
C ARG A 176 -9.86 -16.44 7.43
N GLY A 177 -9.34 -16.07 6.25
CA GLY A 177 -9.34 -16.97 5.10
C GLY A 177 -8.54 -18.25 5.34
N LEU A 178 -7.41 -18.17 6.05
CA LEU A 178 -6.59 -19.32 6.43
C LEU A 178 -7.26 -20.22 7.49
N LEU A 179 -8.03 -19.63 8.40
CA LEU A 179 -8.67 -20.34 9.52
C LEU A 179 -10.04 -20.93 9.15
N SER A 180 -10.63 -20.51 8.03
CA SER A 180 -11.96 -20.99 7.59
C SER A 180 -11.91 -22.09 6.51
N GLY A 181 -10.74 -22.49 6.07
CA GLY A 181 -10.46 -23.64 5.20
C GLY A 181 -10.04 -24.81 6.05
#